data_3fcb5e35ab3993b0608ce35a26dc7d0a
#
_entry.id   3fcb5e35ab3993b0608ce35a26dc7d0a
#
_cell.length_a   1.000
_cell.length_b   1.000
_cell.length_c   1.000
_cell.angle_alpha   90.00
_cell.angle_beta   90.00
_cell.angle_gamma   90.00
#
_symmetry.space_group_name_H-M   'P 1'
#
loop_
_entity.id
_entity.type
_entity.pdbx_description
1 polymer ?
#
loop_
_entity_poly.entity_id
_entity_poly.type
_entity_poly.pdbx_seq_one_letter_code
_entity_poly.pdbx_strand_id
1 'polypeptide(L)'
;VFDNSLAQLTQDRLVSQRENLPLKIVRGDMRDLSAFADSAFDLVFCPVSVTYIPQVQPVFDEAYRVLQKGGSFLFGATNPFVYIFDGPDWDQNRFTVSNRLPFCSLDELSPEQVSQVLQNKETIQYSHTLESLIGGQTAAGFAITGFYEDVDDDLICRYSAKYFATRAVK
;
A
#
# COMPACT_ATOMS: atom_id res chain seq x y z
N VAL A 1 14.91 3.57 -4.33
CA VAL A 1 13.98 2.65 -3.64
C VAL A 1 14.00 2.94 -2.15
N PHE A 2 12.85 2.91 -1.50
CA PHE A 2 12.67 3.13 -0.07
C PHE A 2 11.73 2.06 0.48
N ASP A 3 12.19 1.27 1.44
CA ASP A 3 11.42 0.16 2.03
C ASP A 3 11.90 -0.12 3.46
N ASN A 4 11.04 -0.67 4.32
CA ASN A 4 11.42 -1.08 5.66
C ASN A 4 11.98 -2.53 5.72
N SER A 5 11.69 -3.35 4.71
CA SER A 5 12.08 -4.76 4.64
C SER A 5 13.52 -4.92 4.12
N LEU A 6 14.41 -5.42 4.97
CA LEU A 6 15.78 -5.76 4.56
C LEU A 6 15.81 -6.83 3.46
N ALA A 7 14.87 -7.77 3.47
CA ALA A 7 14.78 -8.81 2.45
C ALA A 7 14.47 -8.19 1.08
N GLN A 8 13.48 -7.28 1.01
CA GLN A 8 13.11 -6.57 -0.21
C GLN A 8 14.27 -5.71 -0.73
N LEU A 9 14.88 -4.89 0.14
CA LEU A 9 16.04 -4.07 -0.24
C LEU A 9 17.25 -4.89 -0.71
N THR A 10 17.38 -6.13 -0.23
CA THR A 10 18.42 -7.04 -0.72
C THR A 10 18.11 -7.50 -2.14
N GLN A 11 16.85 -7.82 -2.46
CA GLN A 11 16.43 -8.16 -3.82
C GLN A 11 16.61 -6.96 -4.77
N ASP A 12 16.23 -5.77 -4.35
CA ASP A 12 16.44 -4.54 -5.14
C ASP A 12 17.93 -4.33 -5.48
N ARG A 13 18.81 -4.60 -4.52
CA ARG A 13 20.25 -4.52 -4.74
C ARG A 13 20.76 -5.55 -5.74
N LEU A 14 20.28 -6.79 -5.66
CA LEU A 14 20.60 -7.84 -6.60
C LEU A 14 20.12 -7.50 -8.02
N VAL A 15 18.90 -7.00 -8.17
CA VAL A 15 18.35 -6.55 -9.45
C VAL A 15 19.17 -5.36 -9.99
N SER A 16 19.47 -4.36 -9.16
CA SER A 16 20.31 -3.22 -9.52
C SER A 16 21.65 -3.66 -10.10
N GLN A 17 22.30 -4.63 -9.46
CA GLN A 17 23.59 -5.17 -9.93
C GLN A 17 23.43 -5.98 -11.22
N ARG A 18 22.45 -6.87 -11.29
CA ARG A 18 22.20 -7.74 -12.46
C ARG A 18 21.89 -6.95 -13.71
N GLU A 19 21.03 -5.93 -13.58
CA GLU A 19 20.56 -5.12 -14.69
C GLU A 19 21.43 -3.86 -14.93
N ASN A 20 22.51 -3.68 -14.13
CA ASN A 20 23.37 -2.49 -14.16
C ASN A 20 22.57 -1.16 -14.03
N LEU A 21 21.59 -1.14 -13.12
CA LEU A 21 20.74 0.02 -12.83
C LEU A 21 21.26 0.75 -11.59
N PRO A 22 21.56 2.06 -11.65
CA PRO A 22 22.08 2.83 -10.51
C PRO A 22 20.94 3.17 -9.52
N LEU A 23 20.48 2.21 -8.73
CA LEU A 23 19.44 2.42 -7.73
C LEU A 23 20.03 2.95 -6.41
N LYS A 24 19.50 4.08 -5.92
CA LYS A 24 19.72 4.52 -4.55
C LYS A 24 18.72 3.78 -3.65
N ILE A 25 19.26 2.98 -2.74
CA ILE A 25 18.47 2.12 -1.84
C ILE A 25 18.58 2.67 -0.42
N VAL A 26 17.45 3.04 0.17
CA VAL A 26 17.35 3.61 1.52
C VAL A 26 16.36 2.79 2.33
N ARG A 27 16.70 2.46 3.58
CA ARG A 27 15.79 1.78 4.50
C ARG A 27 15.00 2.79 5.31
N GLY A 28 13.68 2.60 5.41
CA GLY A 28 12.81 3.43 6.25
C GLY A 28 11.36 3.02 6.20
N ASP A 29 10.53 3.68 6.97
CA ASP A 29 9.08 3.51 7.00
C ASP A 29 8.43 4.50 6.03
N MET A 30 7.52 4.03 5.17
CA MET A 30 6.85 4.89 4.18
C MET A 30 6.04 6.04 4.81
N ARG A 31 5.75 5.97 6.11
CA ARG A 31 5.07 7.02 6.88
C ARG A 31 6.01 8.13 7.35
N ASP A 32 7.31 7.96 7.17
CA ASP A 32 8.35 8.91 7.58
C ASP A 32 9.43 8.98 6.49
N LEU A 33 9.34 9.99 5.64
CA LEU A 33 10.33 10.29 4.60
C LEU A 33 11.31 11.39 5.03
N SER A 34 11.52 11.59 6.34
CA SER A 34 12.44 12.63 6.88
C SER A 34 13.88 12.52 6.37
N ALA A 35 14.27 11.34 5.86
CA ALA A 35 15.55 11.12 5.18
C ALA A 35 15.68 11.93 3.86
N PHE A 36 14.58 12.51 3.36
CA PHE A 36 14.52 13.30 2.13
C PHE A 36 14.06 14.73 2.42
N ALA A 37 14.68 15.68 1.75
CA ALA A 37 14.30 17.09 1.84
C ALA A 37 12.92 17.35 1.19
N ASP A 38 12.30 18.45 1.58
CA ASP A 38 11.08 18.95 0.93
C ASP A 38 11.35 19.21 -0.56
N SER A 39 10.37 18.92 -1.40
CA SER A 39 10.42 19.19 -2.84
C SER A 39 11.65 18.56 -3.53
N ALA A 40 12.05 17.35 -3.11
CA ALA A 40 13.22 16.65 -3.63
C ALA A 40 12.93 15.78 -4.87
N PHE A 41 11.66 15.51 -5.17
CA PHE A 41 11.27 14.55 -6.21
C PHE A 41 10.24 15.12 -7.19
N ASP A 42 10.34 14.68 -8.45
CA ASP A 42 9.35 14.94 -9.50
C ASP A 42 8.23 13.92 -9.48
N LEU A 43 8.53 12.71 -9.00
CA LEU A 43 7.63 11.56 -8.98
C LEU A 43 7.81 10.77 -7.70
N VAL A 44 6.70 10.43 -7.05
CA VAL A 44 6.61 9.38 -6.02
C VAL A 44 5.71 8.27 -6.54
N PHE A 45 6.18 7.03 -6.44
CA PHE A 45 5.44 5.84 -6.84
C PHE A 45 5.26 4.91 -5.63
N CYS A 46 4.02 4.66 -5.25
CA CYS A 46 3.64 3.82 -4.11
C CYS A 46 2.63 2.74 -4.55
N PRO A 47 3.10 1.60 -5.08
CA PRO A 47 2.23 0.55 -5.59
C PRO A 47 1.80 -0.41 -4.47
N VAL A 48 0.51 -0.46 -4.17
CA VAL A 48 -0.17 -1.47 -3.32
C VAL A 48 0.52 -1.79 -1.98
N SER A 49 1.33 -0.85 -1.44
CA SER A 49 2.15 -1.08 -0.23
C SER A 49 1.41 -0.75 1.07
N VAL A 50 0.35 0.07 1.02
CA VAL A 50 -0.33 0.59 2.21
C VAL A 50 -1.11 -0.46 2.99
N THR A 51 -1.31 -1.64 2.42
CA THR A 51 -1.90 -2.78 3.10
C THR A 51 -1.08 -3.27 4.32
N TYR A 52 0.16 -2.82 4.46
CA TYR A 52 1.06 -3.21 5.57
C TYR A 52 1.18 -2.16 6.68
N ILE A 53 0.37 -1.13 6.64
CA ILE A 53 0.40 -0.06 7.64
C ILE A 53 -1.01 0.25 8.17
N PRO A 54 -1.15 0.58 9.47
CA PRO A 54 -2.47 0.84 10.08
C PRO A 54 -3.06 2.21 9.72
N GLN A 55 -2.25 3.17 9.29
CA GLN A 55 -2.67 4.55 9.00
C GLN A 55 -2.02 5.03 7.70
N VAL A 56 -2.83 5.45 6.74
CA VAL A 56 -2.37 5.85 5.41
C VAL A 56 -2.08 7.36 5.28
N GLN A 57 -2.73 8.22 6.08
CA GLN A 57 -2.58 9.68 5.97
C GLN A 57 -1.13 10.15 6.03
N PRO A 58 -0.26 9.66 6.95
CA PRO A 58 1.14 10.08 6.99
C PRO A 58 1.91 9.80 5.69
N VAL A 59 1.53 8.74 4.95
CA VAL A 59 2.15 8.44 3.65
C VAL A 59 1.83 9.54 2.63
N PHE A 60 0.59 10.00 2.61
CA PHE A 60 0.18 11.07 1.70
C PHE A 60 0.79 12.42 2.06
N ASP A 61 0.84 12.74 3.35
CA ASP A 61 1.45 13.98 3.86
C ASP A 61 2.94 14.03 3.50
N GLU A 62 3.67 12.95 3.72
CA GLU A 62 5.09 12.83 3.39
C GLU A 62 5.33 12.81 1.87
N ALA A 63 4.53 12.07 1.09
CA ALA A 63 4.61 12.10 -0.37
C ALA A 63 4.38 13.51 -0.91
N TYR A 64 3.41 14.23 -0.35
CA TYR A 64 3.16 15.63 -0.71
C TYR A 64 4.35 16.53 -0.35
N ARG A 65 4.90 16.38 0.85
CA ARG A 65 6.05 17.18 1.31
C ARG A 65 7.26 17.03 0.40
N VAL A 66 7.64 15.78 0.07
CA VAL A 66 8.86 15.51 -0.69
C VAL A 66 8.73 15.76 -2.20
N LEU A 67 7.50 15.82 -2.73
CA LEU A 67 7.27 16.18 -4.13
C LEU A 67 7.46 17.69 -4.33
N GLN A 68 8.08 18.06 -5.45
CA GLN A 68 8.10 19.44 -5.91
C GLN A 68 6.74 19.89 -6.46
N LYS A 69 6.53 21.18 -6.57
CA LYS A 69 5.31 21.75 -7.19
C LYS A 69 5.16 21.25 -8.63
N GLY A 70 4.01 20.70 -8.96
CA GLY A 70 3.71 20.06 -10.24
C GLY A 70 4.22 18.62 -10.34
N GLY A 71 4.87 18.09 -9.30
CA GLY A 71 5.28 16.70 -9.21
C GLY A 71 4.09 15.73 -9.11
N SER A 72 4.28 14.51 -9.53
CA SER A 72 3.21 13.49 -9.62
C SER A 72 3.35 12.43 -8.52
N PHE A 73 2.24 12.07 -7.92
CA PHE A 73 2.08 10.92 -7.04
C PHE A 73 1.29 9.84 -7.77
N LEU A 74 1.93 8.69 -8.01
CA LEU A 74 1.28 7.50 -8.54
C LEU A 74 1.06 6.53 -7.38
N PHE A 75 -0.18 6.34 -7.04
CA PHE A 75 -0.60 5.54 -5.90
C PHE A 75 -1.49 4.39 -6.34
N GLY A 76 -1.22 3.19 -5.86
CA GLY A 76 -2.05 2.02 -6.06
C GLY A 76 -2.45 1.38 -4.73
N ALA A 77 -3.64 0.82 -4.68
CA ALA A 77 -4.13 0.10 -3.51
C ALA A 77 -5.06 -1.06 -3.91
N THR A 78 -5.15 -2.06 -3.04
CA THR A 78 -6.22 -3.05 -3.12
C THR A 78 -7.55 -2.36 -2.80
N ASN A 79 -8.56 -2.63 -3.62
CA ASN A 79 -9.90 -2.12 -3.37
C ASN A 79 -10.42 -2.69 -2.04
N PRO A 80 -10.87 -1.84 -1.09
CA PRO A 80 -11.24 -2.29 0.25
C PRO A 80 -12.30 -3.41 0.29
N PHE A 81 -13.19 -3.48 -0.70
CA PHE A 81 -14.22 -4.51 -0.75
C PHE A 81 -13.66 -5.93 -0.76
N VAL A 82 -12.43 -6.13 -1.24
CA VAL A 82 -11.76 -7.44 -1.27
C VAL A 82 -11.63 -8.03 0.13
N TYR A 83 -11.40 -7.19 1.11
CA TYR A 83 -11.16 -7.60 2.49
C TYR A 83 -12.44 -7.99 3.28
N ILE A 84 -13.64 -7.82 2.72
CA ILE A 84 -14.87 -8.29 3.40
C ILE A 84 -15.07 -9.80 3.31
N PHE A 85 -14.36 -10.46 2.39
CA PHE A 85 -14.49 -11.89 2.15
C PHE A 85 -13.50 -12.72 2.97
N ASP A 86 -13.92 -13.94 3.31
CA ASP A 86 -13.04 -14.93 3.92
C ASP A 86 -12.09 -15.53 2.88
N GLY A 87 -10.77 -15.43 3.13
CA GLY A 87 -9.73 -15.93 2.24
C GLY A 87 -9.81 -17.44 1.96
N PRO A 88 -9.99 -18.33 2.97
CA PRO A 88 -10.12 -19.77 2.77
C PRO A 88 -11.29 -20.20 1.88
N ASP A 89 -12.41 -19.49 1.90
CA ASP A 89 -13.56 -19.78 1.02
C ASP A 89 -13.28 -19.38 -0.44
N TRP A 90 -12.41 -18.43 -0.66
CA TRP A 90 -12.00 -17.98 -1.98
C TRP A 90 -11.33 -19.10 -2.79
N ASP A 91 -10.47 -19.88 -2.16
CA ASP A 91 -9.80 -21.02 -2.78
C ASP A 91 -10.80 -22.12 -3.21
N GLN A 92 -12.01 -22.11 -2.64
CA GLN A 92 -13.10 -23.02 -2.97
C GLN A 92 -14.12 -22.40 -3.95
N ASN A 93 -13.79 -21.30 -4.61
CA ASN A 93 -14.69 -20.53 -5.50
C ASN A 93 -15.96 -20.04 -4.78
N ARG A 94 -15.87 -19.70 -3.51
CA ARG A 94 -16.96 -19.13 -2.72
C ARG A 94 -16.55 -17.78 -2.16
N PHE A 95 -17.51 -16.86 -2.09
CA PHE A 95 -17.32 -15.55 -1.48
C PHE A 95 -18.23 -15.44 -0.28
N THR A 96 -17.69 -15.73 0.90
CA THR A 96 -18.40 -15.56 2.18
C THR A 96 -18.02 -14.21 2.76
N VAL A 97 -19.02 -13.36 3.01
CA VAL A 97 -18.80 -12.09 3.70
C VAL A 97 -18.61 -12.38 5.18
N SER A 98 -17.43 -12.09 5.70
CA SER A 98 -17.04 -12.39 7.09
C SER A 98 -16.47 -11.19 7.83
N ASN A 99 -15.81 -10.27 7.13
CA ASN A 99 -15.06 -9.20 7.77
C ASN A 99 -15.75 -7.84 7.63
N ARG A 100 -15.46 -6.94 8.56
CA ARG A 100 -15.86 -5.53 8.50
C ARG A 100 -14.71 -4.67 7.95
N LEU A 101 -15.06 -3.51 7.40
CA LEU A 101 -14.08 -2.50 6.98
C LEU A 101 -14.09 -1.31 7.95
N PRO A 102 -12.91 -0.71 8.26
CA PRO A 102 -11.59 -1.19 7.88
C PRO A 102 -11.26 -2.53 8.54
N PHE A 103 -10.48 -3.38 7.87
CA PHE A 103 -10.07 -4.71 8.33
C PHE A 103 -8.64 -4.69 8.88
N CYS A 104 -8.38 -5.48 9.92
CA CYS A 104 -7.05 -5.83 10.36
C CYS A 104 -6.97 -7.35 10.54
N SER A 105 -5.92 -7.99 10.05
CA SER A 105 -5.75 -9.45 10.15
C SER A 105 -5.60 -9.96 11.59
N LEU A 106 -5.53 -9.07 12.58
CA LEU A 106 -5.49 -9.42 14.01
C LEU A 106 -6.86 -9.32 14.71
N ASP A 107 -7.87 -8.71 14.07
CA ASP A 107 -9.11 -8.29 14.77
C ASP A 107 -9.90 -9.44 15.39
N GLU A 108 -9.86 -10.63 14.79
CA GLU A 108 -10.62 -11.79 15.25
C GLU A 108 -9.75 -12.85 15.94
N LEU A 109 -8.46 -12.55 16.17
CA LEU A 109 -7.55 -13.47 16.82
C LEU A 109 -7.61 -13.38 18.35
N SER A 110 -7.44 -14.52 19.02
CA SER A 110 -7.24 -14.54 20.48
C SER A 110 -5.93 -13.87 20.86
N PRO A 111 -5.76 -13.40 22.11
CA PRO A 111 -4.49 -12.82 22.57
C PRO A 111 -3.29 -13.76 22.37
N GLU A 112 -3.49 -15.07 22.51
CA GLU A 112 -2.47 -16.10 22.29
C GLU A 112 -2.07 -16.17 20.81
N GLN A 113 -3.04 -16.15 19.91
CA GLN A 113 -2.81 -16.17 18.45
C GLN A 113 -2.11 -14.89 18.01
N VAL A 114 -2.54 -13.70 18.51
CA VAL A 114 -1.85 -12.44 18.26
C VAL A 114 -0.39 -12.52 18.69
N SER A 115 -0.13 -13.08 19.88
CA SER A 115 1.24 -13.26 20.39
C SER A 115 2.07 -14.15 19.46
N GLN A 116 1.49 -15.22 18.92
CA GLN A 116 2.16 -16.11 17.96
C GLN A 116 2.50 -15.41 16.66
N VAL A 117 1.54 -14.67 16.07
CA VAL A 117 1.75 -13.87 14.84
C VAL A 117 2.92 -12.90 15.02
N LEU A 118 2.96 -12.18 16.16
CA LEU A 118 4.03 -11.23 16.45
C LEU A 118 5.39 -11.91 16.67
N GLN A 119 5.43 -13.05 17.39
CA GLN A 119 6.66 -13.82 17.61
C GLN A 119 7.22 -14.42 16.32
N ASN A 120 6.34 -14.93 15.45
CA ASN A 120 6.69 -15.47 14.15
C ASN A 120 7.05 -14.39 13.13
N LYS A 121 6.83 -13.10 13.45
CA LYS A 121 7.00 -11.97 12.54
C LYS A 121 6.18 -12.13 11.26
N GLU A 122 4.98 -12.69 11.39
CA GLU A 122 4.04 -12.81 10.28
C GLU A 122 3.58 -11.43 9.81
N THR A 123 3.21 -11.34 8.54
CA THR A 123 2.78 -10.07 7.97
C THR A 123 1.37 -9.72 8.43
N ILE A 124 1.23 -8.57 9.08
CA ILE A 124 -0.08 -8.01 9.44
C ILE A 124 -0.61 -7.24 8.24
N GLN A 125 -1.85 -7.52 7.88
CA GLN A 125 -2.54 -6.83 6.80
C GLN A 125 -3.64 -5.92 7.33
N TYR A 126 -3.79 -4.77 6.69
CA TYR A 126 -4.80 -3.77 6.98
C TYR A 126 -5.56 -3.42 5.69
N SER A 127 -6.85 -3.25 5.79
CA SER A 127 -7.59 -2.48 4.79
C SER A 127 -7.83 -1.06 5.27
N HIS A 128 -8.16 -0.21 4.32
CA HIS A 128 -8.47 1.19 4.56
C HIS A 128 -9.84 1.51 3.94
N THR A 129 -10.50 2.57 4.37
CA THR A 129 -11.71 3.04 3.68
C THR A 129 -11.35 3.77 2.39
N LEU A 130 -12.27 3.81 1.43
CA LEU A 130 -12.09 4.66 0.23
C LEU A 130 -11.94 6.15 0.61
N GLU A 131 -12.61 6.57 1.68
CA GLU A 131 -12.45 7.93 2.23
C GLU A 131 -10.98 8.19 2.62
N SER A 132 -10.34 7.26 3.36
CA SER A 132 -8.94 7.42 3.74
C SER A 132 -7.99 7.29 2.55
N LEU A 133 -8.26 6.41 1.57
CA LEU A 133 -7.39 6.18 0.43
C LEU A 133 -7.46 7.28 -0.64
N ILE A 134 -8.65 7.80 -0.91
CA ILE A 134 -8.90 8.83 -1.93
C ILE A 134 -8.99 10.20 -1.28
N GLY A 135 -9.84 10.36 -0.27
CA GLY A 135 -10.00 11.60 0.48
C GLY A 135 -8.73 12.03 1.20
N GLY A 136 -7.96 11.07 1.74
CA GLY A 136 -6.67 11.34 2.36
C GLY A 136 -5.65 12.00 1.42
N GLN A 137 -5.63 11.64 0.14
CA GLN A 137 -4.78 12.31 -0.85
C GLN A 137 -5.18 13.79 -1.02
N THR A 138 -6.48 14.06 -1.14
CA THR A 138 -6.97 15.44 -1.27
C THR A 138 -6.79 16.23 0.02
N ALA A 139 -6.90 15.60 1.19
CA ALA A 139 -6.62 16.21 2.49
C ALA A 139 -5.14 16.61 2.64
N ALA A 140 -4.20 15.83 2.08
CA ALA A 140 -2.78 16.18 2.01
C ALA A 140 -2.48 17.34 1.05
N GLY A 141 -3.43 17.71 0.19
CA GLY A 141 -3.30 18.81 -0.76
C GLY A 141 -3.16 18.41 -2.23
N PHE A 142 -3.21 17.11 -2.55
CA PHE A 142 -3.15 16.61 -3.92
C PHE A 142 -4.41 16.93 -4.73
N ALA A 143 -4.21 17.23 -6.01
CA ALA A 143 -5.28 17.19 -7.03
C ALA A 143 -5.21 15.84 -7.76
N ILE A 144 -6.22 14.98 -7.59
CA ILE A 144 -6.32 13.71 -8.32
C ILE A 144 -6.71 14.02 -9.77
N THR A 145 -5.86 13.64 -10.72
CA THR A 145 -5.99 13.93 -12.16
C THR A 145 -6.24 12.68 -13.00
N GLY A 146 -6.17 11.51 -12.40
CA GLY A 146 -6.48 10.23 -13.05
C GLY A 146 -6.88 9.19 -12.02
N PHE A 147 -7.79 8.31 -12.43
CA PHE A 147 -8.23 7.15 -11.64
C PHE A 147 -8.31 5.95 -12.59
N TYR A 148 -7.79 4.82 -12.16
CA TYR A 148 -7.68 3.61 -12.95
C TYR A 148 -8.08 2.42 -12.09
N GLU A 149 -8.68 1.42 -12.70
CA GLU A 149 -8.98 0.14 -12.08
C GLU A 149 -8.17 -0.95 -12.77
N ASP A 150 -7.77 -1.98 -12.01
CA ASP A 150 -6.97 -3.08 -12.52
C ASP A 150 -7.45 -4.42 -11.94
N VAL A 151 -7.20 -5.46 -12.71
CA VAL A 151 -7.61 -6.83 -12.43
C VAL A 151 -6.41 -7.76 -12.55
N ASP A 152 -6.48 -8.91 -11.87
CA ASP A 152 -5.59 -10.04 -12.05
C ASP A 152 -6.38 -11.31 -12.40
N ASP A 153 -5.75 -12.49 -12.32
CA ASP A 153 -6.40 -13.76 -12.64
C ASP A 153 -7.27 -14.31 -11.48
N ASP A 154 -7.42 -13.58 -10.38
CA ASP A 154 -8.26 -13.98 -9.25
C ASP A 154 -9.75 -14.05 -9.63
N LEU A 155 -10.44 -14.99 -8.99
CA LEU A 155 -11.88 -15.19 -9.22
C LEU A 155 -12.72 -13.94 -8.99
N ILE A 156 -12.36 -13.11 -7.99
CA ILE A 156 -13.07 -11.86 -7.67
C ILE A 156 -13.08 -10.89 -8.86
N CYS A 157 -12.03 -10.91 -9.68
CA CYS A 157 -11.87 -10.03 -10.82
C CYS A 157 -12.88 -10.31 -11.94
N ARG A 158 -13.63 -11.43 -11.88
CA ARG A 158 -14.80 -11.67 -12.73
C ARG A 158 -16.01 -10.79 -12.36
N TYR A 159 -15.99 -10.19 -11.17
CA TYR A 159 -17.11 -9.42 -10.63
C TYR A 159 -16.79 -7.94 -10.46
N SER A 160 -15.55 -7.61 -10.10
CA SER A 160 -15.11 -6.23 -9.91
C SER A 160 -13.59 -6.13 -9.96
N ALA A 161 -13.07 -4.93 -10.21
CA ALA A 161 -11.63 -4.67 -10.16
C ALA A 161 -11.10 -4.82 -8.72
N LYS A 162 -10.06 -5.64 -8.57
CA LYS A 162 -9.41 -5.93 -7.29
C LYS A 162 -8.53 -4.77 -6.82
N TYR A 163 -7.98 -4.02 -7.76
CA TYR A 163 -7.08 -2.91 -7.50
C TYR A 163 -7.59 -1.62 -8.11
N PHE A 164 -7.13 -0.53 -7.57
CA PHE A 164 -7.24 0.76 -8.22
C PHE A 164 -5.94 1.54 -8.09
N ALA A 165 -5.76 2.51 -8.97
CA ALA A 165 -4.66 3.45 -8.91
C ALA A 165 -5.14 4.87 -9.15
N THR A 166 -4.44 5.84 -8.54
CA THR A 166 -4.63 7.26 -8.79
C THR A 166 -3.36 7.87 -9.32
N ARG A 167 -3.51 8.85 -10.19
CA ARG A 167 -2.49 9.86 -10.47
C ARG A 167 -2.92 11.15 -9.81
N ALA A 168 -2.10 11.65 -8.91
CA ALA A 168 -2.35 12.90 -8.22
C ALA A 168 -1.18 13.88 -8.44
N VAL A 169 -1.43 15.17 -8.38
CA VAL A 169 -0.44 16.24 -8.63
C VAL A 169 -0.41 17.19 -7.43
N LYS A 170 0.82 17.59 -7.02
CA LYS A 170 1.06 18.61 -6.00
C LYS A 170 0.87 20.02 -6.55
#